data_f7f68d23732beebe2ba375e0168b33ec
#
_entry.id   f7f68d23732beebe2ba375e0168b33ec
#
_cell.length_a   1.000
_cell.length_b   1.000
_cell.length_c   1.000
_cell.angle_alpha   90.00
_cell.angle_beta   90.00
_cell.angle_gamma   90.00
#
_symmetry.space_group_name_H-M   'P 1'
#
loop_
_entity.id
_entity.type
_entity.pdbx_description
1 polymer ?
#
loop_
_entity_poly.entity_id
_entity_poly.type
_entity_poly.pdbx_seq_one_letter_code
_entity_poly.pdbx_strand_id
1 'polypeptide(L)'
;MLRRVSLGALNSFSSKLTPIVSDSRRNLVWLALITVAALSPFLNKAFHVDDPLFIWMAEQITRHPLDPYGFKVNWAGFAQPMTDVMQNPPLCSYYIALVASVLGWSESALHVSFLLWPMIAVLGAFVVARRFCGNAFAAALLTLFAPVFLVSATTLMCDVMMLALWIWAIEFWLAGLDREQWWRFLVSALLISAAILTKYFAVSLVPLLAVYTLVRNRRLSVHLAWLLIPVAVLSNYDFLTEQKYGRALFSGAITTSAAVTSGTRLPRPVNALIGLASIGGCFFSVIFFCSFRSKRLLVWAVISLVLFAGAFRFFVVPWEYLEAAEAPVWFEGGIFAAIGVGILAMAAADLARRRSPDALFLLLWIGGTFFFSTFLNWSVTSRTLLPAAPAVAILAMRRAEQRRASRVTTYSLAAAAVCSMLIAISDYRDAQCERVAARFFQERYASGSRPFWFQGHWGFQYYMQQWGAIIYDRSNPQVRPGELVAGAFSNVQAYRFPDEQIIMQDWLRLTAFPFLGVSTVGGGASFYSSFGGPLPWIVNNVPPQRYYCFKVR
;
A
#
# COMPACT_ATOMS: atom_id res chain seq x y z
N MET A 1 22.76 52.86 -32.50
CA MET A 1 22.93 52.92 -31.02
C MET A 1 22.72 51.52 -30.45
N LEU A 2 23.76 50.68 -30.44
CA LEU A 2 23.76 49.31 -29.95
C LEU A 2 24.10 49.35 -28.46
N ARG A 3 23.11 49.00 -27.58
CA ARG A 3 23.34 48.85 -26.12
C ARG A 3 24.19 47.61 -25.88
N ARG A 4 25.40 47.80 -25.36
CA ARG A 4 26.23 46.76 -24.76
C ARG A 4 25.49 46.18 -23.53
N VAL A 5 25.01 44.96 -23.65
CA VAL A 5 24.56 44.16 -22.48
C VAL A 5 25.82 43.78 -21.71
N SER A 6 25.95 44.22 -20.46
CA SER A 6 27.15 44.04 -19.66
C SER A 6 27.28 42.56 -19.24
N LEU A 7 28.45 41.97 -19.50
CA LEU A 7 28.87 40.64 -19.06
C LEU A 7 28.72 40.40 -17.52
N GLY A 8 28.57 41.47 -16.74
CA GLY A 8 28.37 41.40 -15.29
C GLY A 8 27.02 40.80 -14.85
N ALA A 9 25.96 40.93 -15.69
CA ALA A 9 24.66 40.37 -15.36
C ALA A 9 24.59 38.85 -15.58
N LEU A 10 25.34 38.31 -16.52
CA LEU A 10 25.43 36.84 -16.76
C LEU A 10 26.23 36.12 -15.68
N ASN A 11 27.28 36.74 -15.14
CA ASN A 11 28.06 36.14 -14.03
C ASN A 11 27.34 36.16 -12.70
N SER A 12 26.49 37.15 -12.42
CA SER A 12 25.68 37.19 -11.18
C SER A 12 24.50 36.18 -11.21
N PHE A 13 24.00 35.83 -12.39
CA PHE A 13 22.97 34.80 -12.57
C PHE A 13 23.57 33.40 -12.46
N SER A 14 24.78 33.17 -12.99
CA SER A 14 25.51 31.91 -12.88
C SER A 14 25.92 31.60 -11.43
N SER A 15 26.39 32.60 -10.67
CA SER A 15 26.80 32.40 -9.25
C SER A 15 25.64 32.13 -8.28
N LYS A 16 24.42 32.57 -8.64
CA LYS A 16 23.20 32.26 -7.84
C LYS A 16 22.57 30.91 -8.19
N LEU A 17 22.85 30.37 -9.37
CA LEU A 17 22.34 29.07 -9.80
C LEU A 17 23.19 27.89 -9.29
N THR A 18 24.49 28.08 -9.15
CA THR A 18 25.42 27.01 -8.68
C THR A 18 25.11 26.46 -7.28
N PRO A 19 24.81 27.25 -6.24
CA PRO A 19 24.49 26.70 -4.92
C PRO A 19 23.13 25.96 -4.89
N ILE A 20 22.14 26.42 -5.67
CA ILE A 20 20.80 25.80 -5.72
C ILE A 20 20.86 24.42 -6.40
N VAL A 21 21.69 24.25 -7.43
CA VAL A 21 21.87 22.97 -8.14
C VAL A 21 22.69 21.99 -7.29
N SER A 22 23.72 22.46 -6.59
CA SER A 22 24.52 21.63 -5.68
C SER A 22 23.68 21.11 -4.50
N ASP A 23 22.84 21.95 -3.91
CA ASP A 23 21.93 21.56 -2.83
C ASP A 23 20.88 20.54 -3.28
N SER A 24 20.35 20.67 -4.50
CA SER A 24 19.43 19.67 -5.05
C SER A 24 20.06 18.30 -5.25
N ARG A 25 21.29 18.21 -5.79
CA ARG A 25 21.99 16.94 -5.96
C ARG A 25 22.31 16.29 -4.61
N ARG A 26 22.79 17.06 -3.67
CA ARG A 26 23.05 16.61 -2.29
C ARG A 26 21.80 16.03 -1.64
N ASN A 27 20.66 16.71 -1.77
CA ASN A 27 19.39 16.25 -1.23
C ASN A 27 18.92 14.94 -1.85
N LEU A 28 19.07 14.75 -3.17
CA LEU A 28 18.76 13.49 -3.84
C LEU A 28 19.62 12.33 -3.33
N VAL A 29 20.93 12.54 -3.15
CA VAL A 29 21.84 11.54 -2.59
C VAL A 29 21.43 11.16 -1.16
N TRP A 30 21.16 12.15 -0.30
CA TRP A 30 20.71 11.87 1.07
C TRP A 30 19.37 11.14 1.11
N LEU A 31 18.41 11.49 0.27
CA LEU A 31 17.14 10.79 0.19
C LEU A 31 17.33 9.33 -0.24
N ALA A 32 18.18 9.07 -1.22
CA ALA A 32 18.50 7.71 -1.64
C ALA A 32 19.14 6.92 -0.51
N LEU A 33 20.17 7.48 0.17
CA LEU A 33 20.85 6.83 1.30
C LEU A 33 19.91 6.56 2.48
N ILE A 34 19.07 7.54 2.85
CA ILE A 34 18.08 7.39 3.94
C ILE A 34 17.05 6.33 3.57
N THR A 35 16.59 6.29 2.32
CA THR A 35 15.64 5.26 1.87
C THR A 35 16.24 3.86 1.95
N VAL A 36 17.46 3.67 1.48
CA VAL A 36 18.17 2.38 1.58
C VAL A 36 18.40 2.02 3.06
N ALA A 37 18.86 2.96 3.88
CA ALA A 37 19.08 2.72 5.31
C ALA A 37 17.80 2.35 6.05
N ALA A 38 16.66 3.00 5.74
CA ALA A 38 15.39 2.71 6.38
C ALA A 38 14.82 1.34 5.98
N LEU A 39 15.11 0.85 4.78
CA LEU A 39 14.57 -0.41 4.28
C LEU A 39 15.54 -1.60 4.42
N SER A 40 16.84 -1.36 4.61
CA SER A 40 17.85 -2.43 4.74
C SER A 40 17.56 -3.46 5.84
N PRO A 41 16.93 -3.12 7.00
CA PRO A 41 16.61 -4.12 8.01
C PRO A 41 15.58 -5.16 7.57
N PHE A 42 14.84 -4.89 6.49
CA PHE A 42 13.74 -5.72 6.01
C PHE A 42 14.07 -6.58 4.78
N LEU A 43 15.33 -6.60 4.34
CA LEU A 43 15.76 -7.31 3.13
C LEU A 43 15.63 -8.83 3.20
N ASN A 44 15.47 -9.40 4.38
CA ASN A 44 15.21 -10.83 4.58
C ASN A 44 13.80 -11.08 5.14
N LYS A 45 12.88 -10.14 4.92
CA LYS A 45 11.48 -10.33 5.31
C LYS A 45 10.91 -11.56 4.62
N ALA A 46 10.21 -12.38 5.38
CA ALA A 46 9.48 -13.52 4.83
C ALA A 46 8.38 -13.04 3.87
N PHE A 47 8.12 -13.80 2.82
CA PHE A 47 6.99 -13.54 1.95
C PHE A 47 5.69 -13.61 2.74
N HIS A 48 4.82 -12.62 2.56
CA HIS A 48 3.71 -12.38 3.45
C HIS A 48 2.46 -11.92 2.67
N VAL A 49 1.29 -12.27 3.18
CA VAL A 49 -0.01 -11.93 2.59
C VAL A 49 -0.05 -12.30 1.09
N ASP A 50 -0.14 -11.34 0.18
CA ASP A 50 -0.28 -11.59 -1.26
C ASP A 50 1.05 -11.75 -2.00
N ASP A 51 2.22 -11.61 -1.36
CA ASP A 51 3.53 -11.81 -2.01
C ASP A 51 3.61 -13.12 -2.79
N PRO A 52 3.14 -14.29 -2.24
CA PRO A 52 3.15 -15.55 -2.96
C PRO A 52 2.42 -15.53 -4.30
N LEU A 53 1.31 -14.79 -4.40
CA LEU A 53 0.54 -14.68 -5.65
C LEU A 53 1.37 -14.02 -6.77
N PHE A 54 2.12 -12.97 -6.44
CA PHE A 54 3.02 -12.32 -7.39
C PHE A 54 4.18 -13.22 -7.78
N ILE A 55 4.72 -14.01 -6.84
CA ILE A 55 5.83 -14.93 -7.06
C ILE A 55 5.39 -16.10 -7.95
N TRP A 56 4.27 -16.77 -7.65
CA TRP A 56 3.76 -17.87 -8.48
C TRP A 56 3.41 -17.42 -9.90
N MET A 57 2.85 -16.20 -10.03
CA MET A 57 2.64 -15.62 -11.35
C MET A 57 3.97 -15.36 -12.06
N ALA A 58 5.01 -14.91 -11.36
CA ALA A 58 6.34 -14.72 -11.93
C ALA A 58 6.99 -16.05 -12.32
N GLU A 59 6.83 -17.12 -11.54
CA GLU A 59 7.24 -18.47 -11.90
C GLU A 59 6.53 -18.97 -13.15
N GLN A 60 5.23 -18.70 -13.28
CA GLN A 60 4.46 -19.02 -14.50
C GLN A 60 5.01 -18.24 -15.71
N ILE A 61 5.29 -16.96 -15.56
CA ILE A 61 5.87 -16.11 -16.62
C ILE A 61 7.22 -16.63 -17.09
N THR A 62 8.08 -17.15 -16.22
CA THR A 62 9.37 -17.71 -16.65
C THR A 62 9.22 -18.94 -17.53
N ARG A 63 8.14 -19.72 -17.39
CA ARG A 63 7.84 -20.91 -18.18
C ARG A 63 6.99 -20.57 -19.41
N HIS A 64 6.05 -19.67 -19.25
CA HIS A 64 5.04 -19.28 -20.24
C HIS A 64 4.90 -17.75 -20.28
N PRO A 65 5.83 -17.02 -20.93
CA PRO A 65 5.89 -15.56 -20.87
C PRO A 65 4.62 -14.83 -21.32
N LEU A 66 3.86 -15.43 -22.22
CA LEU A 66 2.60 -14.85 -22.73
C LEU A 66 1.36 -15.32 -21.96
N ASP A 67 1.53 -16.08 -20.87
CA ASP A 67 0.43 -16.68 -20.12
C ASP A 67 0.59 -16.56 -18.60
N PRO A 68 0.55 -15.32 -18.06
CA PRO A 68 0.83 -15.08 -16.66
C PRO A 68 -0.20 -15.69 -15.69
N TYR A 69 -1.45 -15.92 -16.13
CA TYR A 69 -2.53 -16.44 -15.28
C TYR A 69 -2.91 -17.90 -15.62
N GLY A 70 -2.18 -18.59 -16.51
CA GLY A 70 -2.52 -19.90 -17.05
C GLY A 70 -2.28 -21.07 -16.07
N PHE A 71 -2.62 -20.92 -14.80
CA PHE A 71 -2.50 -21.96 -13.78
C PHE A 71 -3.61 -21.84 -12.73
N LYS A 72 -3.73 -22.86 -11.87
CA LYS A 72 -4.67 -22.88 -10.75
C LYS A 72 -3.92 -22.72 -9.45
N VAL A 73 -4.56 -22.06 -8.48
CA VAL A 73 -4.07 -21.90 -7.12
C VAL A 73 -5.19 -22.20 -6.13
N ASN A 74 -4.87 -22.84 -5.02
CA ASN A 74 -5.81 -22.98 -3.91
C ASN A 74 -5.62 -21.78 -2.97
N TRP A 75 -6.53 -20.80 -3.05
CA TRP A 75 -6.49 -19.58 -2.22
C TRP A 75 -7.76 -19.40 -1.38
N ALA A 76 -8.78 -20.17 -1.65
CA ALA A 76 -10.05 -20.15 -0.92
C ALA A 76 -10.41 -21.51 -0.27
N GLY A 77 -9.41 -22.39 -0.10
CA GLY A 77 -9.59 -23.76 0.38
C GLY A 77 -9.98 -24.75 -0.72
N PHE A 78 -9.94 -24.35 -1.99
CA PHE A 78 -10.12 -25.20 -3.18
C PHE A 78 -9.33 -24.63 -4.36
N ALA A 79 -8.97 -25.50 -5.32
CA ALA A 79 -8.22 -25.10 -6.50
C ALA A 79 -9.11 -24.31 -7.47
N GLN A 80 -8.67 -23.09 -7.81
CA GLN A 80 -9.37 -22.18 -8.72
C GLN A 80 -8.40 -21.52 -9.70
N PRO A 81 -8.87 -21.04 -10.87
CA PRO A 81 -8.03 -20.32 -11.82
C PRO A 81 -7.37 -19.10 -11.19
N MET A 82 -6.11 -18.83 -11.55
CA MET A 82 -5.39 -17.64 -11.03
C MET A 82 -6.09 -16.34 -11.41
N THR A 83 -6.82 -16.30 -12.52
CA THR A 83 -7.66 -15.16 -12.94
C THR A 83 -8.77 -14.80 -11.96
N ASP A 84 -9.21 -15.74 -11.12
CA ASP A 84 -10.25 -15.51 -10.11
C ASP A 84 -9.66 -14.97 -8.79
N VAL A 85 -8.38 -15.24 -8.55
CA VAL A 85 -7.67 -14.86 -7.32
C VAL A 85 -6.93 -13.55 -7.49
N MET A 86 -6.14 -13.42 -8.56
CA MET A 86 -5.27 -12.26 -8.77
C MET A 86 -6.00 -11.15 -9.51
N GLN A 87 -6.36 -10.13 -8.77
CA GLN A 87 -7.07 -8.95 -9.28
C GLN A 87 -6.13 -7.82 -9.76
N ASN A 88 -4.80 -8.03 -9.76
CA ASN A 88 -3.83 -7.03 -10.24
C ASN A 88 -3.26 -7.44 -11.61
N PRO A 89 -2.94 -6.49 -12.49
CA PRO A 89 -2.25 -6.74 -13.75
C PRO A 89 -0.83 -7.28 -13.54
N PRO A 90 -0.22 -7.91 -14.56
CA PRO A 90 0.95 -8.75 -14.35
C PRO A 90 2.29 -8.03 -14.38
N LEU A 91 2.38 -6.70 -14.59
CA LEU A 91 3.65 -6.01 -14.82
C LEU A 91 4.62 -6.17 -13.63
N CYS A 92 4.11 -6.17 -12.39
CA CYS A 92 4.94 -6.42 -11.20
C CYS A 92 5.52 -7.84 -11.21
N SER A 93 4.73 -8.85 -11.60
CA SER A 93 5.20 -10.23 -11.70
C SER A 93 6.19 -10.45 -12.86
N TYR A 94 6.07 -9.70 -13.96
CA TYR A 94 7.10 -9.66 -15.01
C TYR A 94 8.42 -9.10 -14.48
N TYR A 95 8.37 -8.05 -13.65
CA TYR A 95 9.57 -7.52 -12.99
C TYR A 95 10.21 -8.56 -12.06
N ILE A 96 9.41 -9.23 -11.23
CA ILE A 96 9.88 -10.31 -10.35
C ILE A 96 10.51 -11.44 -11.17
N ALA A 97 9.86 -11.89 -12.26
CA ALA A 97 10.40 -12.93 -13.14
C ALA A 97 11.76 -12.56 -13.74
N LEU A 98 11.89 -11.31 -14.22
CA LEU A 98 13.15 -10.78 -14.75
C LEU A 98 14.24 -10.78 -13.67
N VAL A 99 13.95 -10.28 -12.48
CA VAL A 99 14.90 -10.24 -11.37
C VAL A 99 15.27 -11.64 -10.93
N ALA A 100 14.30 -12.53 -10.75
CA ALA A 100 14.53 -13.90 -10.31
C ALA A 100 15.37 -14.72 -11.30
N SER A 101 15.25 -14.46 -12.61
CA SER A 101 16.07 -15.12 -13.64
C SER A 101 17.55 -14.75 -13.55
N VAL A 102 17.89 -13.59 -12.92
CA VAL A 102 19.27 -13.10 -12.78
C VAL A 102 19.81 -13.32 -11.38
N LEU A 103 19.02 -13.02 -10.34
CA LEU A 103 19.45 -13.00 -8.94
C LEU A 103 18.93 -14.19 -8.12
N GLY A 104 18.04 -15.02 -8.70
CA GLY A 104 17.38 -16.14 -8.02
C GLY A 104 16.14 -15.73 -7.22
N TRP A 105 15.45 -16.74 -6.67
CA TRP A 105 14.16 -16.64 -6.01
C TRP A 105 14.23 -16.40 -4.50
N SER A 106 15.41 -16.12 -3.94
CA SER A 106 15.55 -15.90 -2.50
C SER A 106 14.85 -14.59 -2.07
N GLU A 107 14.34 -14.59 -0.84
CA GLU A 107 13.72 -13.40 -0.23
C GLU A 107 14.64 -12.19 -0.34
N SER A 108 15.92 -12.35 0.03
CA SER A 108 16.88 -11.25 0.02
C SER A 108 17.15 -10.72 -1.40
N ALA A 109 17.27 -11.60 -2.40
CA ALA A 109 17.50 -11.19 -3.78
C ALA A 109 16.31 -10.34 -4.31
N LEU A 110 15.09 -10.80 -4.06
CA LEU A 110 13.89 -10.10 -4.49
C LEU A 110 13.70 -8.78 -3.72
N HIS A 111 13.84 -8.77 -2.39
CA HIS A 111 13.71 -7.53 -1.61
C HIS A 111 14.82 -6.51 -1.93
N VAL A 112 16.05 -6.94 -2.20
CA VAL A 112 17.12 -6.03 -2.66
C VAL A 112 16.73 -5.36 -3.97
N SER A 113 16.20 -6.11 -4.93
CA SER A 113 15.74 -5.53 -6.20
C SER A 113 14.57 -4.55 -6.00
N PHE A 114 13.67 -4.87 -5.07
CA PHE A 114 12.52 -4.02 -4.75
C PHE A 114 12.89 -2.70 -4.06
N LEU A 115 14.12 -2.52 -3.53
CA LEU A 115 14.60 -1.21 -3.06
C LEU A 115 14.59 -0.13 -4.16
N LEU A 116 14.65 -0.53 -5.43
CA LEU A 116 14.62 0.37 -6.56
C LEU A 116 13.34 1.23 -6.56
N TRP A 117 12.19 0.62 -6.33
CA TRP A 117 10.90 1.28 -6.46
C TRP A 117 10.63 2.34 -5.39
N PRO A 118 10.82 2.09 -4.07
CA PRO A 118 10.71 3.13 -3.05
C PRO A 118 11.74 4.24 -3.24
N MET A 119 12.95 3.93 -3.69
CA MET A 119 13.94 4.95 -4.01
C MET A 119 13.43 5.88 -5.14
N ILE A 120 12.96 5.31 -6.27
CA ILE A 120 12.38 6.09 -7.38
C ILE A 120 11.18 6.90 -6.88
N ALA A 121 10.30 6.34 -6.05
CA ALA A 121 9.13 7.02 -5.50
C ALA A 121 9.51 8.22 -4.61
N VAL A 122 10.46 8.04 -3.69
CA VAL A 122 10.91 9.11 -2.77
C VAL A 122 11.63 10.23 -3.53
N LEU A 123 12.49 9.89 -4.49
CA LEU A 123 13.15 10.88 -5.35
C LEU A 123 12.12 11.64 -6.21
N GLY A 124 11.14 10.94 -6.77
CA GLY A 124 10.02 11.56 -7.49
C GLY A 124 9.16 12.45 -6.60
N ALA A 125 8.87 12.01 -5.36
CA ALA A 125 8.14 12.83 -4.39
C ALA A 125 8.88 14.14 -4.06
N PHE A 126 10.21 14.10 -3.94
CA PHE A 126 11.03 15.30 -3.80
C PHE A 126 10.89 16.24 -5.00
N VAL A 127 11.00 15.70 -6.21
CA VAL A 127 10.93 16.51 -7.45
C VAL A 127 9.55 17.15 -7.59
N VAL A 128 8.47 16.40 -7.37
CA VAL A 128 7.10 16.93 -7.39
C VAL A 128 6.88 17.94 -6.27
N ALA A 129 7.33 17.66 -5.04
CA ALA A 129 7.16 18.56 -3.89
C ALA A 129 7.80 19.94 -4.12
N ARG A 130 8.91 20.03 -4.85
CA ARG A 130 9.56 21.31 -5.22
C ARG A 130 8.65 22.26 -5.98
N ARG A 131 7.60 21.77 -6.63
CA ARG A 131 6.61 22.60 -7.33
C ARG A 131 5.58 23.19 -6.38
N PHE A 132 5.34 22.51 -5.26
CA PHE A 132 4.18 22.80 -4.41
C PHE A 132 4.54 23.37 -3.04
N CYS A 133 5.74 23.11 -2.51
CA CYS A 133 6.19 23.60 -1.20
C CYS A 133 7.67 23.95 -1.20
N GLY A 134 8.09 24.79 -0.26
CA GLY A 134 9.49 25.25 -0.13
C GLY A 134 10.40 24.18 0.47
N ASN A 135 9.90 23.36 1.41
CA ASN A 135 10.69 22.30 2.04
C ASN A 135 10.38 20.93 1.42
N ALA A 136 10.78 20.74 0.16
CA ALA A 136 10.56 19.51 -0.58
C ALA A 136 11.31 18.31 0.00
N PHE A 137 12.48 18.52 0.63
CA PHE A 137 13.25 17.46 1.29
C PHE A 137 12.47 16.86 2.45
N ALA A 138 11.90 17.70 3.32
CA ALA A 138 11.07 17.24 4.42
C ALA A 138 9.76 16.58 3.92
N ALA A 139 9.17 17.06 2.81
CA ALA A 139 8.01 16.40 2.20
C ALA A 139 8.35 14.99 1.70
N ALA A 140 9.50 14.80 1.06
CA ALA A 140 9.96 13.49 0.61
C ALA A 140 10.24 12.54 1.79
N LEU A 141 10.87 13.03 2.87
CA LEU A 141 11.06 12.24 4.09
C LEU A 141 9.73 11.90 4.78
N LEU A 142 8.78 12.81 4.81
CA LEU A 142 7.46 12.53 5.37
C LEU A 142 6.67 11.54 4.51
N THR A 143 6.91 11.51 3.20
CA THR A 143 6.39 10.45 2.31
C THR A 143 7.00 9.10 2.65
N LEU A 144 8.33 9.01 2.77
CA LEU A 144 9.05 7.79 3.14
C LEU A 144 8.58 7.25 4.51
N PHE A 145 8.51 8.14 5.51
CA PHE A 145 8.13 7.80 6.87
C PHE A 145 6.62 7.93 7.15
N ALA A 146 5.78 7.86 6.12
CA ALA A 146 4.37 7.54 6.31
C ALA A 146 4.23 6.04 6.57
N PRO A 147 3.48 5.59 7.61
CA PRO A 147 3.28 4.17 7.89
C PRO A 147 2.87 3.37 6.66
N VAL A 148 1.93 3.89 5.88
CA VAL A 148 1.47 3.23 4.65
C VAL A 148 2.58 3.04 3.62
N PHE A 149 3.50 3.98 3.49
CA PHE A 149 4.62 3.85 2.55
C PHE A 149 5.65 2.83 3.06
N LEU A 150 6.07 2.97 4.32
CA LEU A 150 7.16 2.16 4.85
C LEU A 150 6.79 0.68 4.92
N VAL A 151 5.58 0.34 5.40
CA VAL A 151 5.07 -1.04 5.41
C VAL A 151 4.94 -1.59 3.99
N SER A 152 4.32 -0.84 3.05
CA SER A 152 4.19 -1.30 1.66
C SER A 152 5.54 -1.47 0.97
N ALA A 153 6.55 -0.67 1.33
CA ALA A 153 7.89 -0.75 0.73
C ALA A 153 8.70 -1.99 1.19
N THR A 154 8.22 -2.72 2.19
CA THR A 154 8.83 -3.98 2.67
C THR A 154 8.18 -5.23 2.10
N THR A 155 7.31 -5.12 1.10
CA THR A 155 6.63 -6.24 0.44
C THR A 155 7.04 -6.33 -1.03
N LEU A 156 6.77 -7.48 -1.67
CA LEU A 156 6.96 -7.67 -3.12
C LEU A 156 5.69 -7.33 -3.92
N MET A 157 4.73 -6.70 -3.28
CA MET A 157 3.47 -6.32 -3.92
C MET A 157 3.64 -5.11 -4.85
N CYS A 158 2.72 -4.95 -5.76
CA CYS A 158 2.75 -3.96 -6.83
C CYS A 158 2.60 -2.49 -6.40
N ASP A 159 2.27 -2.23 -5.12
CA ASP A 159 1.81 -0.92 -4.64
C ASP A 159 2.84 0.20 -4.79
N VAL A 160 4.09 -0.04 -4.35
CA VAL A 160 5.15 0.97 -4.41
C VAL A 160 5.71 1.13 -5.83
N MET A 161 5.76 0.05 -6.62
CA MET A 161 6.10 0.13 -8.04
C MET A 161 5.09 1.03 -8.77
N MET A 162 3.80 0.81 -8.56
CA MET A 162 2.74 1.66 -9.12
C MET A 162 2.90 3.11 -8.67
N LEU A 163 3.14 3.36 -7.36
CA LEU A 163 3.34 4.72 -6.85
C LEU A 163 4.55 5.42 -7.49
N ALA A 164 5.66 4.70 -7.70
CA ALA A 164 6.83 5.26 -8.36
C ALA A 164 6.50 5.74 -9.78
N LEU A 165 5.84 4.90 -10.57
CA LEU A 165 5.37 5.24 -11.92
C LEU A 165 4.36 6.41 -11.89
N TRP A 166 3.43 6.40 -10.94
CA TRP A 166 2.43 7.45 -10.71
C TRP A 166 3.07 8.83 -10.48
N ILE A 167 4.02 8.92 -9.56
CA ILE A 167 4.66 10.20 -9.20
C ILE A 167 5.42 10.77 -10.38
N TRP A 168 6.18 9.94 -11.10
CA TRP A 168 6.92 10.39 -12.27
C TRP A 168 6.00 10.75 -13.44
N ALA A 169 4.88 10.04 -13.60
CA ALA A 169 3.86 10.43 -14.57
C ALA A 169 3.33 11.85 -14.31
N ILE A 170 3.03 12.17 -13.03
CA ILE A 170 2.64 13.53 -12.63
C ILE A 170 3.74 14.54 -12.97
N GLU A 171 4.99 14.26 -12.59
CA GLU A 171 6.10 15.19 -12.85
C GLU A 171 6.26 15.47 -14.34
N PHE A 172 6.26 14.42 -15.18
CA PHE A 172 6.40 14.62 -16.63
C PHE A 172 5.23 15.37 -17.22
N TRP A 173 3.99 15.11 -16.74
CA TRP A 173 2.81 15.86 -17.18
C TRP A 173 2.90 17.34 -16.84
N LEU A 174 3.20 17.66 -15.58
CA LEU A 174 3.33 19.03 -15.10
C LEU A 174 4.47 19.77 -15.83
N ALA A 175 5.62 19.11 -16.00
CA ALA A 175 6.75 19.66 -16.74
C ALA A 175 6.44 19.83 -18.24
N GLY A 176 5.57 19.01 -18.81
CA GLY A 176 5.03 19.16 -20.15
C GLY A 176 4.21 20.44 -20.30
N LEU A 177 3.32 20.68 -19.32
CA LEU A 177 2.50 21.91 -19.28
C LEU A 177 3.33 23.18 -19.07
N ASP A 178 4.43 23.10 -18.29
CA ASP A 178 5.31 24.26 -18.03
C ASP A 178 6.17 24.64 -19.23
N ARG A 179 6.60 23.65 -20.01
CA ARG A 179 7.62 23.82 -21.07
C ARG A 179 7.07 23.63 -22.47
N GLU A 180 5.78 23.30 -22.59
CA GLU A 180 5.08 23.00 -23.86
C GLU A 180 5.81 21.94 -24.71
N GLN A 181 6.40 20.91 -24.07
CA GLN A 181 7.17 19.86 -24.70
C GLN A 181 6.34 18.59 -24.86
N TRP A 182 5.96 18.25 -26.08
CA TRP A 182 5.10 17.10 -26.41
C TRP A 182 5.64 15.76 -25.92
N TRP A 183 6.95 15.53 -25.99
CA TRP A 183 7.55 14.27 -25.56
C TRP A 183 7.36 13.97 -24.06
N ARG A 184 7.19 15.00 -23.23
CA ARG A 184 6.90 14.85 -21.80
C ARG A 184 5.52 14.30 -21.56
N PHE A 185 4.53 14.70 -22.35
CA PHE A 185 3.19 14.13 -22.29
C PHE A 185 3.19 12.68 -22.76
N LEU A 186 3.97 12.34 -23.81
CA LEU A 186 4.15 10.96 -24.24
C LEU A 186 4.77 10.11 -23.13
N VAL A 187 5.87 10.54 -22.50
CA VAL A 187 6.50 9.83 -21.39
C VAL A 187 5.52 9.68 -20.22
N SER A 188 4.77 10.73 -19.86
CA SER A 188 3.74 10.65 -18.84
C SER A 188 2.67 9.61 -19.19
N ALA A 189 2.16 9.60 -20.41
CA ALA A 189 1.16 8.64 -20.86
C ALA A 189 1.67 7.20 -20.82
N LEU A 190 2.92 6.96 -21.19
CA LEU A 190 3.55 5.62 -21.08
C LEU A 190 3.75 5.20 -19.62
N LEU A 191 4.14 6.12 -18.73
CA LEU A 191 4.24 5.85 -17.30
C LEU A 191 2.88 5.57 -16.67
N ILE A 192 1.80 6.29 -17.07
CA ILE A 192 0.44 5.99 -16.63
C ILE A 192 0.04 4.59 -17.11
N SER A 193 0.32 4.24 -18.37
CA SER A 193 0.04 2.93 -18.92
C SER A 193 0.75 1.81 -18.14
N ALA A 194 2.04 1.99 -17.85
CA ALA A 194 2.80 1.05 -17.02
C ALA A 194 2.26 0.96 -15.59
N ALA A 195 1.86 2.10 -14.99
CA ALA A 195 1.24 2.12 -13.67
C ALA A 195 -0.10 1.37 -13.67
N ILE A 196 -0.94 1.53 -14.69
CA ILE A 196 -2.21 0.80 -14.86
C ILE A 196 -1.95 -0.71 -14.99
N LEU A 197 -0.96 -1.11 -15.79
CA LEU A 197 -0.56 -2.52 -15.94
C LEU A 197 0.17 -3.09 -14.71
N THR A 198 0.48 -2.25 -13.73
CA THR A 198 0.97 -2.64 -12.40
C THR A 198 -0.19 -2.79 -11.42
N LYS A 199 -1.11 -1.81 -11.40
CA LYS A 199 -2.31 -1.80 -10.56
C LYS A 199 -3.39 -0.91 -11.18
N TYR A 200 -4.59 -1.44 -11.38
CA TYR A 200 -5.70 -0.74 -12.06
C TYR A 200 -6.06 0.62 -11.44
N PHE A 201 -5.83 0.78 -10.14
CA PHE A 201 -6.04 2.08 -9.46
C PHE A 201 -5.39 3.25 -10.20
N ALA A 202 -4.28 3.04 -10.89
CA ALA A 202 -3.56 4.09 -11.59
C ALA A 202 -4.37 4.74 -12.73
N VAL A 203 -5.48 4.14 -13.18
CA VAL A 203 -6.40 4.76 -14.15
C VAL A 203 -6.96 6.10 -13.63
N SER A 204 -7.03 6.29 -12.31
CA SER A 204 -7.50 7.53 -11.69
C SER A 204 -6.58 8.74 -11.93
N LEU A 205 -5.33 8.54 -12.41
CA LEU A 205 -4.49 9.63 -12.90
C LEU A 205 -5.09 10.32 -14.13
N VAL A 206 -5.80 9.59 -14.99
CA VAL A 206 -6.38 10.15 -16.22
C VAL A 206 -7.33 11.31 -15.90
N PRO A 207 -8.41 11.12 -15.11
CA PRO A 207 -9.28 12.23 -14.76
C PRO A 207 -8.59 13.29 -13.88
N LEU A 208 -7.66 12.91 -13.00
CA LEU A 208 -6.94 13.84 -12.13
C LEU A 208 -6.12 14.85 -12.97
N LEU A 209 -5.34 14.36 -13.93
CA LEU A 209 -4.51 15.21 -14.80
C LEU A 209 -5.34 15.97 -15.83
N ALA A 210 -6.45 15.39 -16.31
CA ALA A 210 -7.39 16.07 -17.18
C ALA A 210 -8.02 17.29 -16.49
N VAL A 211 -8.57 17.12 -15.29
CA VAL A 211 -9.16 18.22 -14.52
C VAL A 211 -8.12 19.29 -14.21
N TYR A 212 -6.92 18.89 -13.76
CA TYR A 212 -5.85 19.85 -13.50
C TYR A 212 -5.51 20.69 -14.75
N THR A 213 -5.37 20.05 -15.91
CA THR A 213 -5.04 20.72 -17.17
C THR A 213 -6.14 21.69 -17.58
N LEU A 214 -7.41 21.29 -17.48
CA LEU A 214 -8.56 22.14 -17.81
C LEU A 214 -8.64 23.37 -16.91
N VAL A 215 -8.48 23.19 -15.60
CA VAL A 215 -8.57 24.30 -14.64
C VAL A 215 -7.38 25.24 -14.77
N ARG A 216 -6.18 24.70 -15.03
CA ARG A 216 -4.96 25.49 -15.22
C ARG A 216 -5.00 26.33 -16.50
N ASN A 217 -5.36 25.72 -17.62
CA ASN A 217 -5.33 26.36 -18.93
C ASN A 217 -6.61 27.14 -19.23
N ARG A 218 -7.69 26.93 -18.46
CA ARG A 218 -9.03 27.52 -18.66
C ARG A 218 -9.63 27.29 -20.06
N ARG A 219 -9.13 26.28 -20.76
CA ARG A 219 -9.59 25.87 -22.11
C ARG A 219 -9.24 24.40 -22.35
N LEU A 220 -9.95 23.79 -23.31
CA LEU A 220 -9.58 22.48 -23.80
C LEU A 220 -8.18 22.57 -24.42
N SER A 221 -7.31 21.68 -24.00
CA SER A 221 -5.91 21.60 -24.49
C SER A 221 -5.76 20.36 -25.35
N VAL A 222 -5.09 20.49 -26.50
CA VAL A 222 -4.75 19.35 -27.36
C VAL A 222 -3.90 18.32 -26.62
N HIS A 223 -3.20 18.72 -25.57
CA HIS A 223 -2.39 17.79 -24.76
C HIS A 223 -3.22 16.73 -24.05
N LEU A 224 -4.53 16.94 -23.84
CA LEU A 224 -5.43 15.94 -23.28
C LEU A 224 -5.53 14.68 -24.15
N ALA A 225 -5.25 14.79 -25.46
CA ALA A 225 -5.22 13.63 -26.35
C ALA A 225 -4.21 12.57 -25.94
N TRP A 226 -3.10 12.95 -25.27
CA TRP A 226 -2.12 12.00 -24.77
C TRP A 226 -2.70 11.07 -23.67
N LEU A 227 -3.74 11.49 -22.97
CA LEU A 227 -4.44 10.65 -21.98
C LEU A 227 -5.28 9.53 -22.62
N LEU A 228 -5.48 9.56 -23.93
CA LEU A 228 -6.12 8.46 -24.67
C LEU A 228 -5.20 7.24 -24.76
N ILE A 229 -3.86 7.41 -24.70
CA ILE A 229 -2.91 6.29 -24.74
C ILE A 229 -3.12 5.31 -23.58
N PRO A 230 -3.10 5.71 -22.29
CA PRO A 230 -3.34 4.77 -21.20
C PRO A 230 -4.75 4.18 -21.22
N VAL A 231 -5.76 4.89 -21.72
CA VAL A 231 -7.11 4.33 -21.90
C VAL A 231 -7.09 3.25 -22.98
N ALA A 232 -6.45 3.50 -24.13
CA ALA A 232 -6.31 2.52 -25.20
C ALA A 232 -5.53 1.27 -24.76
N VAL A 233 -4.44 1.46 -23.97
CA VAL A 233 -3.66 0.34 -23.41
C VAL A 233 -4.53 -0.50 -22.49
N LEU A 234 -5.33 0.11 -21.60
CA LEU A 234 -6.21 -0.62 -20.69
C LEU A 234 -7.33 -1.35 -21.44
N SER A 235 -7.95 -0.71 -22.44
CA SER A 235 -8.99 -1.33 -23.27
C SER A 235 -8.43 -2.51 -24.08
N ASN A 236 -7.21 -2.35 -24.64
CA ASN A 236 -6.56 -3.44 -25.34
C ASN A 236 -6.17 -4.60 -24.41
N TYR A 237 -5.71 -4.31 -23.20
CA TYR A 237 -5.44 -5.32 -22.18
C TYR A 237 -6.70 -6.11 -21.81
N ASP A 238 -7.83 -5.43 -21.63
CA ASP A 238 -9.12 -6.04 -21.31
C ASP A 238 -9.58 -6.95 -22.46
N PHE A 239 -9.48 -6.48 -23.70
CA PHE A 239 -9.76 -7.27 -24.90
C PHE A 239 -8.87 -8.50 -25.02
N LEU A 240 -7.56 -8.37 -24.85
CA LEU A 240 -6.62 -9.50 -24.94
C LEU A 240 -6.86 -10.55 -23.85
N THR A 241 -7.19 -10.11 -22.63
CA THR A 241 -7.49 -11.03 -21.53
C THR A 241 -8.83 -11.74 -21.74
N GLU A 242 -9.82 -11.08 -22.33
CA GLU A 242 -11.09 -11.71 -22.71
C GLU A 242 -10.87 -12.79 -23.77
N GLN A 243 -10.09 -12.50 -24.81
CA GLN A 243 -9.76 -13.49 -25.85
C GLN A 243 -9.01 -14.71 -25.30
N LYS A 244 -8.11 -14.47 -24.32
CA LYS A 244 -7.25 -15.54 -23.83
C LYS A 244 -7.87 -16.34 -22.69
N TYR A 245 -8.56 -15.70 -21.76
CA TYR A 245 -9.08 -16.32 -20.53
C TYR A 245 -10.60 -16.40 -20.48
N GLY A 246 -11.29 -15.96 -21.56
CA GLY A 246 -12.75 -15.93 -21.61
C GLY A 246 -13.38 -14.87 -20.71
N ARG A 247 -12.57 -13.93 -20.19
CA ARG A 247 -13.05 -12.81 -19.36
C ARG A 247 -12.12 -11.61 -19.44
N ALA A 248 -12.70 -10.43 -19.53
CA ALA A 248 -12.01 -9.16 -19.43
C ALA A 248 -11.58 -8.92 -17.97
N LEU A 249 -10.27 -8.90 -17.67
CA LEU A 249 -9.80 -8.92 -16.28
C LEU A 249 -10.02 -7.59 -15.55
N PHE A 250 -9.88 -6.46 -16.24
CA PHE A 250 -10.16 -5.15 -15.65
C PHE A 250 -11.67 -4.95 -15.39
N SER A 251 -12.50 -5.19 -16.39
CA SER A 251 -13.96 -5.10 -16.24
C SER A 251 -14.47 -6.12 -15.23
N GLY A 252 -13.88 -7.32 -15.19
CA GLY A 252 -14.13 -8.36 -14.20
C GLY A 252 -13.77 -7.90 -12.78
N ALA A 253 -12.66 -7.20 -12.58
CA ALA A 253 -12.26 -6.66 -11.28
C ALA A 253 -13.27 -5.61 -10.77
N ILE A 254 -13.81 -4.76 -11.67
CA ILE A 254 -14.86 -3.79 -11.33
C ILE A 254 -16.14 -4.50 -10.90
N THR A 255 -16.59 -5.49 -11.67
CA THR A 255 -17.83 -6.23 -11.36
C THR A 255 -17.70 -7.04 -10.08
N THR A 256 -16.55 -7.70 -9.85
CA THR A 256 -16.26 -8.40 -8.59
C THR A 256 -16.25 -7.44 -7.41
N SER A 257 -15.57 -6.29 -7.55
CA SER A 257 -15.57 -5.26 -6.51
C SER A 257 -16.98 -4.76 -6.20
N ALA A 258 -17.82 -4.53 -7.23
CA ALA A 258 -19.21 -4.13 -7.07
C ALA A 258 -20.05 -5.23 -6.40
N ALA A 259 -19.88 -6.49 -6.78
CA ALA A 259 -20.60 -7.64 -6.20
C ALA A 259 -20.24 -7.86 -4.72
N VAL A 260 -18.94 -7.89 -4.38
CA VAL A 260 -18.48 -7.99 -3.00
C VAL A 260 -19.01 -6.81 -2.17
N THR A 261 -18.91 -5.61 -2.72
CA THR A 261 -19.44 -4.43 -2.03
C THR A 261 -20.96 -4.42 -1.91
N SER A 262 -21.74 -5.11 -2.73
CA SER A 262 -23.20 -5.22 -2.58
C SER A 262 -23.64 -6.35 -1.64
N GLY A 263 -22.88 -7.46 -1.58
CA GLY A 263 -23.24 -8.67 -0.82
C GLY A 263 -22.78 -8.67 0.64
N THR A 264 -21.63 -8.04 0.94
CA THR A 264 -21.01 -8.09 2.28
C THR A 264 -20.88 -6.71 2.94
N ARG A 265 -21.56 -5.70 2.42
CA ARG A 265 -21.34 -4.32 2.83
C ARG A 265 -21.74 -4.07 4.27
N LEU A 266 -20.75 -3.63 5.01
CA LEU A 266 -20.99 -2.69 6.09
C LEU A 266 -21.80 -1.49 5.56
N PRO A 267 -22.70 -0.95 6.39
CA PRO A 267 -23.38 0.30 6.06
C PRO A 267 -22.39 1.37 5.60
N ARG A 268 -22.73 2.14 4.57
CA ARG A 268 -21.86 3.20 4.04
C ARG A 268 -21.24 4.11 5.11
N PRO A 269 -21.96 4.51 6.20
CA PRO A 269 -21.36 5.29 7.29
C PRO A 269 -20.24 4.54 8.02
N VAL A 270 -20.34 3.23 8.18
CA VAL A 270 -19.31 2.40 8.81
C VAL A 270 -18.07 2.33 7.94
N ASN A 271 -18.23 2.10 6.62
CA ASN A 271 -17.11 2.17 5.68
C ASN A 271 -16.44 3.55 5.69
N ALA A 272 -17.22 4.63 5.77
CA ALA A 272 -16.66 5.97 5.89
C ALA A 272 -15.85 6.17 7.17
N LEU A 273 -16.31 5.65 8.31
CA LEU A 273 -15.56 5.70 9.58
C LEU A 273 -14.25 4.90 9.49
N ILE A 274 -14.29 3.68 8.94
CA ILE A 274 -13.11 2.86 8.72
C ILE A 274 -12.15 3.54 7.74
N GLY A 275 -12.66 4.11 6.65
CA GLY A 275 -11.86 4.86 5.69
C GLY A 275 -11.17 6.09 6.32
N LEU A 276 -11.90 6.84 7.17
CA LEU A 276 -11.33 7.96 7.91
C LEU A 276 -10.26 7.50 8.90
N ALA A 277 -10.50 6.41 9.61
CA ALA A 277 -9.49 5.84 10.49
C ALA A 277 -8.27 5.33 9.70
N SER A 278 -8.50 4.70 8.55
CA SER A 278 -7.41 4.22 7.69
C SER A 278 -6.53 5.35 7.19
N ILE A 279 -7.11 6.43 6.61
CA ILE A 279 -6.30 7.58 6.15
C ILE A 279 -5.60 8.28 7.32
N GLY A 280 -6.25 8.40 8.49
CA GLY A 280 -5.65 8.99 9.68
C GLY A 280 -4.50 8.17 10.24
N GLY A 281 -4.64 6.85 10.35
CA GLY A 281 -3.59 5.96 10.83
C GLY A 281 -2.44 5.80 9.82
N CYS A 282 -2.74 5.73 8.51
CA CYS A 282 -1.74 5.70 7.44
C CYS A 282 -0.85 6.95 7.40
N PHE A 283 -1.39 8.11 7.77
CA PHE A 283 -0.70 9.41 7.77
C PHE A 283 -0.71 10.07 9.16
N PHE A 284 -0.72 9.28 10.20
CA PHE A 284 -0.87 9.75 11.58
C PHE A 284 0.18 10.80 11.96
N SER A 285 1.36 10.74 11.40
CA SER A 285 2.45 11.69 11.61
C SER A 285 2.08 13.15 11.27
N VAL A 286 1.01 13.37 10.49
CA VAL A 286 0.49 14.72 10.22
C VAL A 286 0.04 15.44 11.51
N ILE A 287 -0.34 14.71 12.55
CA ILE A 287 -0.72 15.31 13.85
C ILE A 287 0.41 16.15 14.45
N PHE A 288 1.66 15.77 14.23
CA PHE A 288 2.82 16.50 14.73
C PHE A 288 2.99 17.88 14.06
N PHE A 289 2.36 18.10 12.91
CA PHE A 289 2.32 19.38 12.21
C PHE A 289 1.07 20.19 12.55
N CYS A 290 0.13 19.64 13.33
CA CYS A 290 -1.02 20.35 13.84
C CYS A 290 -0.60 21.20 15.07
N SER A 291 -1.01 22.47 15.10
CA SER A 291 -0.76 23.31 16.26
C SER A 291 -2.02 23.37 17.12
N PHE A 292 -1.93 22.87 18.31
CA PHE A 292 -2.97 22.97 19.34
C PHE A 292 -2.90 24.27 20.16
N ARG A 293 -2.20 25.30 19.65
CA ARG A 293 -2.07 26.61 20.37
C ARG A 293 -3.39 27.36 20.50
N SER A 294 -4.37 27.12 19.66
CA SER A 294 -5.69 27.74 19.77
C SER A 294 -6.58 26.89 20.67
N LYS A 295 -7.06 27.43 21.76
CA LYS A 295 -8.04 26.78 22.66
C LYS A 295 -9.27 26.29 21.88
N ARG A 296 -9.73 27.06 20.89
CA ARG A 296 -10.86 26.64 20.00
C ARG A 296 -10.53 25.40 19.20
N LEU A 297 -9.34 25.32 18.59
CA LEU A 297 -8.93 24.13 17.83
C LEU A 297 -8.77 22.91 18.74
N LEU A 298 -8.25 23.08 19.94
CA LEU A 298 -8.15 22.01 20.93
C LEU A 298 -9.55 21.49 21.31
N VAL A 299 -10.49 22.39 21.60
CA VAL A 299 -11.88 22.02 21.92
C VAL A 299 -12.52 21.24 20.77
N TRP A 300 -12.38 21.72 19.52
CA TRP A 300 -12.91 21.00 18.37
C TRP A 300 -12.24 19.63 18.15
N ALA A 301 -10.93 19.52 18.40
CA ALA A 301 -10.22 18.25 18.33
C ALA A 301 -10.74 17.25 19.39
N VAL A 302 -10.96 17.70 20.62
CA VAL A 302 -11.54 16.88 21.70
C VAL A 302 -12.98 16.47 21.37
N ILE A 303 -13.82 17.39 20.90
CA ILE A 303 -15.20 17.08 20.49
C ILE A 303 -15.17 16.04 19.37
N SER A 304 -14.34 16.23 18.34
CA SER A 304 -14.20 15.28 17.23
C SER A 304 -13.76 13.91 17.72
N LEU A 305 -12.76 13.85 18.62
CA LEU A 305 -12.30 12.61 19.23
C LEU A 305 -13.43 11.87 19.94
N VAL A 306 -14.19 12.56 20.80
CA VAL A 306 -15.30 11.96 21.54
C VAL A 306 -16.39 11.45 20.61
N LEU A 307 -16.75 12.25 19.60
CA LEU A 307 -17.77 11.85 18.61
C LEU A 307 -17.34 10.62 17.80
N PHE A 308 -16.10 10.61 17.29
CA PHE A 308 -15.61 9.49 16.50
C PHE A 308 -15.34 8.24 17.34
N ALA A 309 -14.81 8.37 18.55
CA ALA A 309 -14.66 7.26 19.48
C ALA A 309 -16.02 6.65 19.82
N GLY A 310 -17.04 7.48 20.09
CA GLY A 310 -18.42 7.03 20.27
C GLY A 310 -18.96 6.33 19.02
N ALA A 311 -18.78 6.91 17.83
CA ALA A 311 -19.21 6.31 16.58
C ALA A 311 -18.54 4.94 16.33
N PHE A 312 -17.24 4.81 16.59
CA PHE A 312 -16.54 3.53 16.53
C PHE A 312 -17.10 2.53 17.53
N ARG A 313 -17.34 2.93 18.78
CA ARG A 313 -17.89 2.05 19.83
C ARG A 313 -19.26 1.49 19.45
N PHE A 314 -20.14 2.32 18.87
CA PHE A 314 -21.52 1.92 18.62
C PHE A 314 -21.73 1.28 17.24
N PHE A 315 -20.95 1.61 16.23
CA PHE A 315 -21.18 1.18 14.85
C PHE A 315 -20.14 0.24 14.29
N VAL A 316 -18.89 0.26 14.80
CA VAL A 316 -17.79 -0.55 14.25
C VAL A 316 -17.44 -1.71 15.17
N VAL A 317 -17.33 -1.49 16.49
CA VAL A 317 -16.93 -2.53 17.46
C VAL A 317 -17.89 -3.72 17.55
N PRO A 318 -19.23 -3.60 17.37
CA PRO A 318 -20.12 -4.76 17.35
C PRO A 318 -19.90 -5.76 16.22
N TRP A 319 -18.87 -5.58 15.40
CA TRP A 319 -18.55 -6.49 14.31
C TRP A 319 -18.03 -7.83 14.82
N GLU A 320 -18.52 -8.94 14.23
CA GLU A 320 -18.31 -10.34 14.64
C GLU A 320 -16.85 -10.83 14.71
N TYR A 321 -15.87 -10.02 14.23
CA TYR A 321 -14.46 -10.41 14.15
C TYR A 321 -13.57 -9.87 15.26
N LEU A 322 -14.12 -9.16 16.25
CA LEU A 322 -13.34 -8.55 17.35
C LEU A 322 -13.43 -9.40 18.60
N GLU A 323 -12.56 -10.42 18.71
CA GLU A 323 -12.55 -11.34 19.85
C GLU A 323 -11.97 -10.76 21.15
N ALA A 324 -11.12 -9.74 21.12
CA ALA A 324 -10.28 -9.48 22.30
C ALA A 324 -10.01 -8.01 22.69
N ALA A 325 -10.41 -7.00 21.92
CA ALA A 325 -9.85 -5.67 22.17
C ALA A 325 -10.83 -4.51 21.92
N GLU A 326 -11.97 -4.54 22.59
CA GLU A 326 -13.00 -3.50 22.38
C GLU A 326 -12.49 -2.08 22.65
N ALA A 327 -11.90 -1.82 23.83
CA ALA A 327 -11.53 -0.47 24.25
C ALA A 327 -10.43 0.18 23.40
N PRO A 328 -9.29 -0.45 23.09
CA PRO A 328 -8.28 0.14 22.21
C PRO A 328 -8.82 0.42 20.81
N VAL A 329 -9.60 -0.48 20.22
CA VAL A 329 -10.12 -0.33 18.84
C VAL A 329 -10.99 0.91 18.70
N TRP A 330 -11.96 1.14 19.58
CA TRP A 330 -12.83 2.31 19.45
C TRP A 330 -12.11 3.61 19.78
N PHE A 331 -11.16 3.60 20.73
CA PHE A 331 -10.42 4.79 21.12
C PHE A 331 -9.41 5.20 20.03
N GLU A 332 -8.58 4.27 19.57
CA GLU A 332 -7.62 4.53 18.50
C GLU A 332 -8.33 4.82 17.17
N GLY A 333 -9.41 4.11 16.87
CA GLY A 333 -10.27 4.38 15.72
C GLY A 333 -10.82 5.80 15.73
N GLY A 334 -11.23 6.29 16.91
CA GLY A 334 -11.65 7.69 17.12
C GLY A 334 -10.53 8.67 16.85
N ILE A 335 -9.32 8.42 17.37
CA ILE A 335 -8.13 9.25 17.12
C ILE A 335 -7.80 9.29 15.63
N PHE A 336 -7.72 8.13 14.99
CA PHE A 336 -7.37 8.03 13.57
C PHE A 336 -8.43 8.70 12.70
N ALA A 337 -9.73 8.49 12.97
CA ALA A 337 -10.79 9.14 12.22
C ALA A 337 -10.75 10.67 12.35
N ALA A 338 -10.47 11.20 13.55
CA ALA A 338 -10.29 12.62 13.76
C ALA A 338 -9.09 13.20 12.98
N ILE A 339 -7.96 12.46 12.92
CA ILE A 339 -6.80 12.81 12.09
C ILE A 339 -7.18 12.77 10.60
N GLY A 340 -7.91 11.73 10.16
CA GLY A 340 -8.36 11.59 8.78
C GLY A 340 -9.22 12.78 8.32
N VAL A 341 -10.20 13.18 9.14
CA VAL A 341 -10.98 14.41 8.90
C VAL A 341 -10.06 15.63 8.86
N GLY A 342 -9.08 15.71 9.77
CA GLY A 342 -8.09 16.78 9.80
C GLY A 342 -7.30 16.90 8.50
N ILE A 343 -6.91 15.77 7.89
CA ILE A 343 -6.19 15.73 6.59
C ILE A 343 -7.09 16.26 5.47
N LEU A 344 -8.33 15.76 5.37
CA LEU A 344 -9.29 16.21 4.36
C LEU A 344 -9.65 17.69 4.53
N ALA A 345 -9.88 18.13 5.78
CA ALA A 345 -10.14 19.53 6.10
C ALA A 345 -8.95 20.44 5.77
N MET A 346 -7.71 19.95 5.97
CA MET A 346 -6.50 20.68 5.61
C MET A 346 -6.40 20.89 4.09
N ALA A 347 -6.73 19.87 3.28
CA ALA A 347 -6.77 19.96 1.83
C ALA A 347 -7.85 20.95 1.35
N ALA A 348 -9.05 20.88 1.91
CA ALA A 348 -10.13 21.81 1.61
C ALA A 348 -9.78 23.27 2.02
N ALA A 349 -9.17 23.45 3.19
CA ALA A 349 -8.73 24.75 3.66
C ALA A 349 -7.58 25.35 2.82
N ASP A 350 -6.67 24.54 2.29
CA ASP A 350 -5.62 24.99 1.35
C ASP A 350 -6.26 25.52 0.06
N LEU A 351 -7.25 24.80 -0.50
CA LEU A 351 -8.01 25.25 -1.65
C LEU A 351 -8.80 26.54 -1.37
N ALA A 352 -9.51 26.62 -0.25
CA ALA A 352 -10.29 27.79 0.11
C ALA A 352 -9.45 29.07 0.26
N ARG A 353 -8.21 28.92 0.73
CA ARG A 353 -7.28 30.05 0.92
C ARG A 353 -6.55 30.45 -0.36
N ARG A 354 -6.03 29.47 -1.09
CA ARG A 354 -5.17 29.73 -2.25
C ARG A 354 -5.95 29.95 -3.54
N ARG A 355 -7.11 29.29 -3.66
CA ARG A 355 -7.99 29.32 -4.85
C ARG A 355 -7.21 29.09 -6.15
N SER A 356 -6.23 28.18 -6.11
CA SER A 356 -5.31 27.91 -7.23
C SER A 356 -5.54 26.51 -7.81
N PRO A 357 -5.19 26.29 -9.09
CA PRO A 357 -5.23 24.96 -9.70
C PRO A 357 -4.43 23.92 -8.90
N ASP A 358 -3.28 24.31 -8.34
CA ASP A 358 -2.42 23.44 -7.54
C ASP A 358 -3.08 22.99 -6.22
N ALA A 359 -3.83 23.88 -5.58
CA ALA A 359 -4.55 23.52 -4.36
C ALA A 359 -5.73 22.59 -4.67
N LEU A 360 -6.42 22.80 -5.78
CA LEU A 360 -7.45 21.90 -6.27
C LEU A 360 -6.87 20.52 -6.63
N PHE A 361 -5.72 20.50 -7.30
CA PHE A 361 -5.02 19.26 -7.64
C PHE A 361 -4.70 18.41 -6.41
N LEU A 362 -4.14 19.01 -5.36
CA LEU A 362 -3.83 18.31 -4.11
C LEU A 362 -5.11 17.82 -3.41
N LEU A 363 -6.19 18.62 -3.40
CA LEU A 363 -7.47 18.19 -2.84
C LEU A 363 -8.05 17.00 -3.60
N LEU A 364 -8.06 17.05 -4.94
CA LEU A 364 -8.57 15.96 -5.78
C LEU A 364 -7.69 14.70 -5.67
N TRP A 365 -6.38 14.86 -5.56
CA TRP A 365 -5.46 13.75 -5.39
C TRP A 365 -5.75 13.02 -4.08
N ILE A 366 -5.81 13.74 -2.94
CA ILE A 366 -6.08 13.13 -1.63
C ILE A 366 -7.52 12.66 -1.54
N GLY A 367 -8.49 13.50 -1.89
CA GLY A 367 -9.92 13.19 -1.80
C GLY A 367 -10.34 12.08 -2.75
N GLY A 368 -9.80 12.05 -3.98
CA GLY A 368 -10.05 10.99 -4.95
C GLY A 368 -9.48 9.65 -4.50
N THR A 369 -8.25 9.63 -3.94
CA THR A 369 -7.66 8.42 -3.36
C THR A 369 -8.48 7.91 -2.18
N PHE A 370 -8.88 8.80 -1.27
CA PHE A 370 -9.75 8.45 -0.14
C PHE A 370 -11.10 7.88 -0.60
N PHE A 371 -11.75 8.55 -1.55
CA PHE A 371 -13.04 8.13 -2.08
C PHE A 371 -12.96 6.74 -2.73
N PHE A 372 -11.95 6.51 -3.55
CA PHE A 372 -11.74 5.21 -4.18
C PHE A 372 -11.52 4.11 -3.12
N SER A 373 -10.57 4.34 -2.21
CA SER A 373 -10.21 3.35 -1.18
C SER A 373 -11.39 2.99 -0.27
N THR A 374 -12.27 3.95 0.00
CA THR A 374 -13.36 3.80 0.97
C THR A 374 -14.63 3.26 0.35
N PHE A 375 -14.96 3.68 -0.88
CA PHE A 375 -16.29 3.45 -1.46
C PHE A 375 -16.31 2.63 -2.75
N LEU A 376 -15.19 2.57 -3.48
CA LEU A 376 -15.13 1.85 -4.76
C LEU A 376 -14.33 0.55 -4.67
N ASN A 377 -13.33 0.49 -3.82
CA ASN A 377 -12.54 -0.73 -3.63
C ASN A 377 -13.36 -1.79 -2.87
N TRP A 378 -13.13 -3.05 -3.14
CA TRP A 378 -13.85 -4.19 -2.54
C TRP A 378 -13.72 -4.27 -1.01
N SER A 379 -12.64 -3.75 -0.45
CA SER A 379 -12.44 -3.56 1.00
C SER A 379 -11.62 -2.30 1.26
N VAL A 380 -11.74 -1.70 2.45
CA VAL A 380 -10.85 -0.61 2.84
C VAL A 380 -9.49 -1.20 3.16
N THR A 381 -8.48 -0.87 2.37
CA THR A 381 -7.10 -1.31 2.58
C THR A 381 -6.18 -0.11 2.74
N SER A 382 -5.21 -0.19 3.65
CA SER A 382 -4.23 0.87 3.82
C SER A 382 -3.40 1.09 2.55
N ARG A 383 -3.06 0.01 1.84
CA ARG A 383 -2.29 0.04 0.59
C ARG A 383 -2.94 0.90 -0.52
N THR A 384 -4.26 0.94 -0.59
CA THR A 384 -4.97 1.76 -1.59
C THR A 384 -4.92 3.25 -1.28
N LEU A 385 -4.54 3.64 -0.04
CA LEU A 385 -4.31 5.03 0.35
C LEU A 385 -2.87 5.50 0.06
N LEU A 386 -1.96 4.58 -0.26
CA LEU A 386 -0.55 4.87 -0.55
C LEU A 386 -0.34 6.00 -1.58
N PRO A 387 -1.10 6.08 -2.69
CA PRO A 387 -0.93 7.17 -3.65
C PRO A 387 -1.11 8.57 -3.09
N ALA A 388 -1.84 8.74 -1.98
CA ALA A 388 -2.01 10.04 -1.34
C ALA A 388 -0.76 10.51 -0.55
N ALA A 389 0.21 9.64 -0.27
CA ALA A 389 1.34 9.94 0.60
C ALA A 389 2.12 11.21 0.20
N PRO A 390 2.53 11.42 -1.08
CA PRO A 390 3.25 12.63 -1.46
C PRO A 390 2.38 13.89 -1.31
N ALA A 391 1.10 13.82 -1.66
CA ALA A 391 0.20 14.96 -1.58
C ALA A 391 -0.09 15.38 -0.13
N VAL A 392 -0.28 14.41 0.78
CA VAL A 392 -0.44 14.67 2.22
C VAL A 392 0.84 15.27 2.81
N ALA A 393 2.01 14.75 2.44
CA ALA A 393 3.29 15.29 2.88
C ALA A 393 3.52 16.74 2.39
N ILE A 394 3.19 17.04 1.14
CA ILE A 394 3.24 18.41 0.59
C ILE A 394 2.33 19.35 1.38
N LEU A 395 1.08 18.95 1.65
CA LEU A 395 0.16 19.77 2.46
C LEU A 395 0.66 20.01 3.87
N ALA A 396 1.22 18.99 4.52
CA ALA A 396 1.81 19.14 5.86
C ALA A 396 2.96 20.16 5.84
N MET A 397 3.83 20.12 4.82
CA MET A 397 4.92 21.07 4.67
C MET A 397 4.41 22.49 4.37
N ARG A 398 3.42 22.65 3.47
CA ARG A 398 2.77 23.96 3.25
C ARG A 398 2.22 24.55 4.56
N ARG A 399 1.68 23.69 5.42
CA ARG A 399 1.14 24.11 6.72
C ARG A 399 2.26 24.49 7.70
N ALA A 400 3.36 23.74 7.74
CA ALA A 400 4.52 24.03 8.58
C ALA A 400 5.19 25.35 8.18
N GLU A 401 5.34 25.61 6.90
CA GLU A 401 5.93 26.83 6.34
C GLU A 401 5.14 28.09 6.73
N GLN A 402 3.82 28.03 6.64
CA GLN A 402 2.96 29.14 7.08
C GLN A 402 3.17 29.52 8.55
N ARG A 403 3.68 28.61 9.36
CA ARG A 403 3.91 28.78 10.79
C ARG A 403 5.36 29.10 11.16
N ARG A 404 6.27 29.16 10.19
CA ARG A 404 7.71 29.35 10.40
C ARG A 404 8.31 28.35 11.42
N ALA A 405 7.85 27.11 11.42
CA ALA A 405 8.09 26.12 12.46
C ALA A 405 9.24 25.14 12.12
N SER A 406 10.44 25.65 11.89
CA SER A 406 11.58 24.83 11.43
C SER A 406 11.99 23.73 12.44
N ARG A 407 12.13 24.04 13.74
CA ARG A 407 12.47 23.01 14.76
C ARG A 407 11.35 21.99 14.95
N VAL A 408 10.09 22.41 14.92
CA VAL A 408 8.93 21.51 14.99
C VAL A 408 8.96 20.52 13.84
N THR A 409 9.32 20.95 12.63
CA THR A 409 9.43 20.06 11.47
C THR A 409 10.44 18.92 11.69
N THR A 410 11.62 19.23 12.24
CA THR A 410 12.65 18.21 12.50
C THR A 410 12.19 17.19 13.54
N TYR A 411 11.64 17.62 14.68
CA TYR A 411 11.12 16.71 15.70
C TYR A 411 9.95 15.88 15.20
N SER A 412 9.06 16.48 14.40
CA SER A 412 7.92 15.77 13.81
C SER A 412 8.36 14.69 12.83
N LEU A 413 9.38 14.95 12.01
CA LEU A 413 9.96 13.96 11.11
C LEU A 413 10.65 12.82 11.87
N ALA A 414 11.40 13.14 12.93
CA ALA A 414 12.03 12.12 13.77
C ALA A 414 10.97 11.22 14.44
N ALA A 415 9.91 11.81 15.00
CA ALA A 415 8.79 11.05 15.57
C ALA A 415 8.08 10.20 14.52
N ALA A 416 7.83 10.74 13.32
CA ALA A 416 7.26 9.99 12.20
C ALA A 416 8.13 8.80 11.83
N ALA A 417 9.45 8.99 11.73
CA ALA A 417 10.39 7.93 11.39
C ALA A 417 10.36 6.81 12.45
N VAL A 418 10.45 7.16 13.73
CA VAL A 418 10.42 6.17 14.83
C VAL A 418 9.12 5.37 14.81
N CYS A 419 7.97 6.03 14.74
CA CYS A 419 6.69 5.35 14.76
C CYS A 419 6.50 4.44 13.53
N SER A 420 6.82 4.94 12.34
CA SER A 420 6.69 4.13 11.11
C SER A 420 7.66 2.96 11.08
N MET A 421 8.88 3.11 11.62
CA MET A 421 9.82 2.00 11.77
C MET A 421 9.30 0.94 12.74
N LEU A 422 8.71 1.32 13.87
CA LEU A 422 8.10 0.37 14.80
C LEU A 422 6.94 -0.41 14.16
N ILE A 423 6.10 0.27 13.37
CA ILE A 423 5.00 -0.36 12.64
C ILE A 423 5.56 -1.34 11.58
N ALA A 424 6.58 -0.94 10.82
CA ALA A 424 7.21 -1.82 9.84
C ALA A 424 7.93 -3.02 10.49
N ILE A 425 8.55 -2.84 11.67
CA ILE A 425 9.16 -3.94 12.44
C ILE A 425 8.07 -4.92 12.93
N SER A 426 6.91 -4.42 13.36
CA SER A 426 5.79 -5.27 13.74
C SER A 426 5.33 -6.14 12.57
N ASP A 427 5.13 -5.54 11.39
CA ASP A 427 4.75 -6.24 10.16
C ASP A 427 5.82 -7.24 9.69
N TYR A 428 7.10 -6.87 9.79
CA TYR A 428 8.21 -7.78 9.51
C TYR A 428 8.18 -9.02 10.42
N ARG A 429 7.97 -8.83 11.73
CA ARG A 429 7.91 -9.95 12.69
C ARG A 429 6.69 -10.82 12.49
N ASP A 430 5.58 -10.23 12.09
CA ASP A 430 4.36 -10.95 11.74
C ASP A 430 4.59 -11.90 10.56
N ALA A 431 5.22 -11.41 9.51
CA ALA A 431 5.64 -12.22 8.37
C ALA A 431 6.60 -13.35 8.75
N GLN A 432 7.56 -13.09 9.65
CA GLN A 432 8.51 -14.11 10.12
C GLN A 432 7.83 -15.29 10.82
N CYS A 433 6.70 -15.08 11.51
CA CYS A 433 5.96 -16.15 12.18
C CYS A 433 5.51 -17.24 11.20
N GLU A 434 5.10 -16.88 9.98
CA GLU A 434 4.65 -17.83 8.96
C GLU A 434 5.78 -18.75 8.49
N ARG A 435 6.98 -18.17 8.25
CA ARG A 435 8.18 -18.95 7.89
C ARG A 435 8.68 -19.84 9.03
N VAL A 436 8.67 -19.31 10.25
CA VAL A 436 9.09 -20.09 11.45
C VAL A 436 8.13 -21.26 11.70
N ALA A 437 6.82 -21.05 11.55
CA ALA A 437 5.84 -22.11 11.71
C ALA A 437 6.01 -23.22 10.66
N ALA A 438 6.18 -22.87 9.39
CA ALA A 438 6.42 -23.85 8.34
C ALA A 438 7.71 -24.66 8.59
N ARG A 439 8.80 -23.99 9.00
CA ARG A 439 10.06 -24.65 9.37
C ARG A 439 9.89 -25.60 10.57
N PHE A 440 9.15 -25.19 11.61
CA PHE A 440 8.85 -26.04 12.77
C PHE A 440 8.17 -27.35 12.35
N PHE A 441 7.18 -27.29 11.48
CA PHE A 441 6.50 -28.50 10.99
C PHE A 441 7.43 -29.33 10.08
N GLN A 442 8.22 -28.70 9.24
CA GLN A 442 9.22 -29.38 8.42
C GLN A 442 10.21 -30.16 9.28
N GLU A 443 10.86 -29.53 10.24
CA GLU A 443 11.87 -30.16 11.11
C GLU A 443 11.29 -31.33 11.92
N ARG A 444 10.03 -31.21 12.34
CA ARG A 444 9.39 -32.20 13.19
C ARG A 444 8.80 -33.39 12.44
N TYR A 445 8.37 -33.19 11.20
CA TYR A 445 7.58 -34.20 10.47
C TYR A 445 8.18 -34.61 9.10
N ALA A 446 9.28 -34.00 8.64
CA ALA A 446 9.87 -34.32 7.35
C ALA A 446 10.38 -35.76 7.19
N SER A 447 10.72 -36.42 8.31
CA SER A 447 11.18 -37.81 8.31
C SER A 447 10.07 -38.86 8.19
N GLY A 448 8.82 -38.42 8.15
CA GLY A 448 7.66 -39.29 8.02
C GLY A 448 7.50 -39.86 6.61
N SER A 449 7.12 -41.16 6.50
CA SER A 449 6.89 -41.84 5.22
C SER A 449 5.51 -41.53 4.59
N ARG A 450 4.69 -40.71 5.22
CA ARG A 450 3.32 -40.40 4.82
C ARG A 450 3.23 -38.98 4.24
N PRO A 451 2.26 -38.71 3.33
CA PRO A 451 1.98 -37.34 2.91
C PRO A 451 1.69 -36.42 4.09
N PHE A 452 2.27 -35.23 4.07
CA PHE A 452 1.99 -34.20 5.04
C PHE A 452 1.09 -33.13 4.41
N TRP A 453 -0.07 -32.92 5.00
CA TRP A 453 -1.07 -31.99 4.48
C TRP A 453 -1.04 -30.68 5.27
N PHE A 454 -1.48 -29.62 4.65
CA PHE A 454 -1.67 -28.36 5.34
C PHE A 454 -2.87 -27.59 4.81
N GLN A 455 -3.37 -26.65 5.60
CA GLN A 455 -4.35 -25.64 5.22
C GLN A 455 -3.94 -24.27 5.74
N GLY A 456 -4.43 -23.22 5.13
CA GLY A 456 -4.02 -21.84 5.34
C GLY A 456 -3.34 -21.28 4.10
N HIS A 457 -3.19 -19.95 4.07
CA HIS A 457 -2.75 -19.21 2.90
C HIS A 457 -1.54 -18.34 3.24
N TRP A 458 -1.29 -17.32 2.43
CA TRP A 458 -0.25 -16.31 2.58
C TRP A 458 1.16 -16.92 2.53
N GLY A 459 2.09 -16.37 3.28
CA GLY A 459 3.44 -16.89 3.36
C GLY A 459 3.50 -18.30 3.93
N PHE A 460 2.62 -18.66 4.89
CA PHE A 460 2.57 -20.03 5.42
C PHE A 460 2.35 -21.05 4.30
N GLN A 461 1.41 -20.80 3.37
CA GLN A 461 1.20 -21.67 2.21
C GLN A 461 2.46 -21.77 1.35
N TYR A 462 3.10 -20.64 1.06
CA TYR A 462 4.30 -20.62 0.25
C TYR A 462 5.40 -21.52 0.84
N TYR A 463 5.71 -21.35 2.12
CA TYR A 463 6.77 -22.12 2.77
C TYR A 463 6.43 -23.60 2.95
N MET A 464 5.18 -23.93 3.22
CA MET A 464 4.72 -25.32 3.29
C MET A 464 4.84 -26.02 1.93
N GLN A 465 4.47 -25.35 0.85
CA GLN A 465 4.61 -25.88 -0.51
C GLN A 465 6.08 -26.02 -0.94
N GLN A 466 6.95 -25.07 -0.57
CA GLN A 466 8.39 -25.17 -0.80
C GLN A 466 9.03 -26.37 -0.09
N TRP A 467 8.50 -26.77 1.05
CA TRP A 467 8.88 -27.99 1.72
C TRP A 467 8.37 -29.27 1.03
N GLY A 468 7.35 -29.16 0.16
CA GLY A 468 6.69 -30.31 -0.47
C GLY A 468 5.45 -30.81 0.26
N ALA A 469 4.94 -30.07 1.26
CA ALA A 469 3.65 -30.37 1.87
C ALA A 469 2.50 -30.11 0.90
N ILE A 470 1.42 -30.88 1.03
CA ILE A 470 0.28 -30.88 0.13
C ILE A 470 -0.84 -30.01 0.72
N ILE A 471 -1.32 -29.05 -0.07
CA ILE A 471 -2.43 -28.20 0.37
C ILE A 471 -3.73 -29.00 0.37
N TYR A 472 -4.49 -28.91 1.46
CA TYR A 472 -5.81 -29.53 1.57
C TYR A 472 -6.82 -28.81 0.67
N ASP A 473 -7.47 -29.57 -0.20
CA ASP A 473 -8.53 -29.09 -1.10
C ASP A 473 -9.89 -29.60 -0.62
N ARG A 474 -10.77 -28.69 -0.22
CA ARG A 474 -12.13 -29.02 0.28
C ARG A 474 -13.03 -29.61 -0.82
N SER A 475 -12.80 -29.27 -2.08
CA SER A 475 -13.57 -29.77 -3.21
C SER A 475 -13.17 -31.19 -3.61
N ASN A 476 -11.95 -31.60 -3.22
CA ASN A 476 -11.40 -32.94 -3.50
C ASN A 476 -10.58 -33.43 -2.30
N PRO A 477 -11.23 -33.77 -1.18
CA PRO A 477 -10.53 -34.20 0.04
C PRO A 477 -9.86 -35.56 -0.18
N GLN A 478 -8.53 -35.59 -0.09
CA GLN A 478 -7.70 -36.78 -0.31
C GLN A 478 -7.02 -37.28 0.97
N VAL A 479 -7.17 -36.55 2.08
CA VAL A 479 -6.56 -36.90 3.38
C VAL A 479 -7.14 -38.21 3.92
N ARG A 480 -6.26 -39.13 4.29
CA ARG A 480 -6.63 -40.47 4.79
C ARG A 480 -6.47 -40.58 6.32
N PRO A 481 -7.17 -41.52 6.97
CA PRO A 481 -6.91 -41.83 8.37
C PRO A 481 -5.43 -42.11 8.64
N GLY A 482 -4.93 -41.52 9.69
CA GLY A 482 -3.54 -41.63 10.09
C GLY A 482 -2.59 -40.59 9.49
N GLU A 483 -3.01 -39.77 8.53
CA GLU A 483 -2.23 -38.69 7.95
C GLU A 483 -2.31 -37.40 8.80
N LEU A 484 -1.30 -36.54 8.65
CA LEU A 484 -1.15 -35.31 9.41
C LEU A 484 -1.59 -34.10 8.59
N VAL A 485 -2.27 -33.17 9.27
CA VAL A 485 -2.71 -31.90 8.69
C VAL A 485 -2.26 -30.77 9.61
N ALA A 486 -1.41 -29.87 9.10
CA ALA A 486 -1.08 -28.63 9.77
C ALA A 486 -2.02 -27.50 9.33
N GLY A 487 -2.16 -26.47 10.16
CA GLY A 487 -2.97 -25.30 9.82
C GLY A 487 -2.55 -24.04 10.55
N ALA A 488 -2.82 -22.91 9.93
CA ALA A 488 -2.70 -21.59 10.52
C ALA A 488 -4.07 -21.12 11.01
N PHE A 489 -4.24 -20.97 12.32
CA PHE A 489 -5.51 -20.54 12.90
C PHE A 489 -5.81 -19.05 12.65
N SER A 490 -4.75 -18.25 12.55
CA SER A 490 -4.85 -16.81 12.28
C SER A 490 -5.02 -16.49 10.81
N ASN A 491 -5.10 -17.49 9.94
CA ASN A 491 -5.19 -17.33 8.50
C ASN A 491 -6.62 -17.64 8.02
N VAL A 492 -7.00 -17.05 6.89
CA VAL A 492 -8.38 -17.08 6.40
C VAL A 492 -8.72 -18.45 5.84
N GLN A 493 -9.97 -18.88 6.03
CA GLN A 493 -10.61 -20.01 5.35
C GLN A 493 -10.05 -21.41 5.65
N ALA A 494 -9.48 -21.62 6.83
CA ALA A 494 -9.19 -22.96 7.30
C ALA A 494 -10.48 -23.77 7.49
N TYR A 495 -10.51 -24.98 6.94
CA TYR A 495 -11.62 -25.92 7.17
C TYR A 495 -11.56 -26.46 8.61
N ARG A 496 -12.67 -26.39 9.31
CA ARG A 496 -12.78 -26.96 10.65
C ARG A 496 -13.17 -28.43 10.55
N PHE A 497 -12.20 -29.32 10.76
CA PHE A 497 -12.49 -30.74 10.93
C PHE A 497 -13.29 -30.96 12.22
N PRO A 498 -14.27 -31.87 12.23
CA PRO A 498 -14.96 -32.26 13.45
C PRO A 498 -13.97 -32.79 14.49
N ASP A 499 -14.14 -32.41 15.75
CA ASP A 499 -13.22 -32.78 16.84
C ASP A 499 -13.11 -34.30 17.02
N GLU A 500 -14.16 -35.04 16.65
CA GLU A 500 -14.23 -36.51 16.70
C GLU A 500 -13.32 -37.19 15.66
N GLN A 501 -13.02 -36.48 14.57
CA GLN A 501 -12.21 -36.99 13.46
C GLN A 501 -10.73 -36.64 13.56
N ILE A 502 -10.32 -35.98 14.63
CA ILE A 502 -8.94 -35.50 14.77
C ILE A 502 -8.32 -35.94 16.09
N ILE A 503 -7.00 -36.08 16.08
CA ILE A 503 -6.16 -36.25 17.28
C ILE A 503 -5.10 -35.14 17.22
N MET A 504 -5.23 -34.16 18.11
CA MET A 504 -4.28 -33.06 18.18
C MET A 504 -2.87 -33.59 18.48
N GLN A 505 -1.89 -33.13 17.72
CA GLN A 505 -0.48 -33.54 17.87
C GLN A 505 0.36 -32.38 18.43
N ASP A 506 0.25 -31.18 17.83
CA ASP A 506 1.04 -30.02 18.22
C ASP A 506 0.24 -28.72 18.15
N TRP A 507 0.60 -27.83 19.06
CA TRP A 507 0.21 -26.43 19.04
C TRP A 507 1.44 -25.55 19.07
N LEU A 508 1.52 -24.59 18.15
CA LEU A 508 2.58 -23.58 18.10
C LEU A 508 1.96 -22.19 18.26
N ARG A 509 2.50 -21.42 19.20
CA ARG A 509 2.10 -20.01 19.42
C ARG A 509 3.31 -19.13 19.21
N LEU A 510 3.22 -18.18 18.29
CA LEU A 510 4.29 -17.26 17.94
C LEU A 510 3.83 -15.82 18.16
N THR A 511 4.50 -15.10 19.04
CA THR A 511 4.22 -13.68 19.28
C THR A 511 5.12 -12.85 18.36
N ALA A 512 4.52 -12.16 17.40
CA ALA A 512 5.23 -11.28 16.48
C ALA A 512 5.78 -10.04 17.19
N PHE A 513 4.89 -9.19 17.66
CA PHE A 513 5.23 -7.99 18.42
C PHE A 513 4.13 -7.76 19.48
N PRO A 514 4.46 -7.76 20.79
CA PRO A 514 3.43 -7.91 21.82
C PRO A 514 2.52 -6.69 22.00
N PHE A 515 2.97 -5.49 21.58
CA PHE A 515 2.25 -4.24 21.88
C PHE A 515 1.81 -3.46 20.65
N LEU A 516 2.12 -3.94 19.45
CA LEU A 516 1.80 -3.26 18.20
C LEU A 516 1.43 -4.30 17.14
N GLY A 517 0.24 -4.19 16.59
CA GLY A 517 -0.27 -5.09 15.56
C GLY A 517 -0.56 -4.37 14.25
N VAL A 518 -0.20 -4.99 13.13
CA VAL A 518 -0.45 -4.50 11.77
C VAL A 518 -1.43 -5.43 11.03
N SER A 519 -1.32 -6.74 11.26
CA SER A 519 -2.25 -7.74 10.73
C SER A 519 -2.58 -8.74 11.83
N THR A 520 -3.64 -8.46 12.58
CA THR A 520 -4.01 -9.24 13.77
C THR A 520 -5.43 -9.75 13.62
N VAL A 521 -5.60 -11.04 13.34
CA VAL A 521 -6.94 -11.65 13.33
C VAL A 521 -7.54 -11.59 14.73
N GLY A 522 -8.71 -10.98 14.85
CA GLY A 522 -9.38 -10.77 16.13
C GLY A 522 -8.80 -9.62 16.99
N GLY A 523 -7.66 -9.05 16.63
CA GLY A 523 -6.99 -7.98 17.37
C GLY A 523 -7.37 -6.55 16.96
N GLY A 524 -8.22 -6.39 15.97
CA GLY A 524 -8.73 -5.08 15.54
C GLY A 524 -7.89 -4.34 14.51
N ALA A 525 -6.72 -4.84 14.11
CA ALA A 525 -5.88 -4.22 13.08
C ALA A 525 -5.75 -5.10 11.84
N SER A 526 -5.88 -4.47 10.67
CA SER A 526 -5.55 -5.11 9.40
C SER A 526 -5.16 -4.09 8.34
N PHE A 527 -3.87 -3.98 8.12
CA PHE A 527 -3.29 -3.10 7.11
C PHE A 527 -3.71 -3.50 5.69
N TYR A 528 -3.83 -4.80 5.44
CA TYR A 528 -3.99 -5.36 4.11
C TYR A 528 -5.45 -5.47 3.66
N SER A 529 -6.40 -5.58 4.60
CA SER A 529 -7.83 -5.63 4.29
C SER A 529 -8.67 -5.39 5.54
N SER A 530 -9.69 -4.54 5.46
CA SER A 530 -10.62 -4.27 6.57
C SER A 530 -11.42 -5.50 7.04
N PHE A 531 -11.39 -6.60 6.30
CA PHE A 531 -12.00 -7.87 6.77
C PHE A 531 -11.28 -8.47 7.98
N GLY A 532 -9.99 -8.22 8.15
CA GLY A 532 -9.23 -8.65 9.34
C GLY A 532 -9.33 -7.70 10.53
N GLY A 533 -9.83 -6.48 10.33
CA GLY A 533 -9.97 -5.46 11.36
C GLY A 533 -10.16 -4.05 10.80
N PRO A 534 -10.77 -3.14 11.57
CA PRO A 534 -11.13 -1.80 11.09
C PRO A 534 -9.98 -0.77 11.09
N LEU A 535 -8.84 -1.08 11.73
CA LEU A 535 -7.72 -0.15 11.88
C LEU A 535 -6.52 -0.56 11.03
N PRO A 536 -5.73 0.39 10.50
CA PRO A 536 -4.51 0.07 9.74
C PRO A 536 -3.40 -0.54 10.62
N TRP A 537 -3.39 -0.25 11.88
CA TRP A 537 -2.52 -0.77 12.94
C TRP A 537 -3.11 -0.42 14.30
N ILE A 538 -2.67 -1.10 15.35
CA ILE A 538 -3.19 -0.93 16.71
C ILE A 538 -2.07 -1.05 17.75
N VAL A 539 -2.13 -0.23 18.80
CA VAL A 539 -1.30 -0.37 20.01
C VAL A 539 -2.12 -1.10 21.07
N ASN A 540 -1.90 -2.39 21.19
CA ASN A 540 -2.64 -3.25 22.11
C ASN A 540 -1.83 -4.49 22.48
N ASN A 541 -2.31 -5.27 23.44
CA ASN A 541 -1.83 -6.62 23.65
C ASN A 541 -2.24 -7.50 22.46
N VAL A 542 -1.29 -7.72 21.54
CA VAL A 542 -1.51 -8.45 20.29
C VAL A 542 -1.55 -9.95 20.59
N PRO A 543 -2.64 -10.65 20.24
CA PRO A 543 -2.71 -12.09 20.42
C PRO A 543 -1.65 -12.81 19.57
N PRO A 544 -1.03 -13.89 20.07
CA PRO A 544 -0.06 -14.65 19.31
C PRO A 544 -0.72 -15.31 18.09
N GLN A 545 0.03 -15.41 16.99
CA GLN A 545 -0.35 -16.27 15.88
C GLN A 545 -0.35 -17.72 16.34
N ARG A 546 -1.39 -18.45 15.98
CA ARG A 546 -1.61 -19.83 16.40
C ARG A 546 -1.56 -20.77 15.21
N TYR A 547 -0.75 -21.81 15.32
CA TYR A 547 -0.63 -22.88 14.35
C TYR A 547 -0.87 -24.22 15.05
N TYR A 548 -1.38 -25.18 14.33
CA TYR A 548 -1.69 -26.49 14.87
C TYR A 548 -1.31 -27.60 13.89
N CYS A 549 -1.13 -28.80 14.41
CA CYS A 549 -1.04 -30.02 13.65
C CYS A 549 -1.92 -31.08 14.32
N PHE A 550 -2.72 -31.78 13.53
CA PHE A 550 -3.50 -32.90 14.00
C PHE A 550 -3.35 -34.11 13.07
N LYS A 551 -3.63 -35.29 13.59
CA LYS A 551 -3.72 -36.54 12.87
C LYS A 551 -5.20 -36.85 12.62
N VAL A 552 -5.56 -37.23 11.40
CA VAL A 552 -6.92 -37.67 11.06
C VAL A 552 -7.11 -39.07 11.60
N ARG A 553 -8.27 -39.34 12.22
CA ARG A 553 -8.67 -40.67 12.78
C ARG A 553 -9.05 -41.64 11.70
#